data_d9967dcef04996bd9961bfab0b28f554
#
_entry.id   d9967dcef04996bd9961bfab0b28f554
#
_cell.length_a   1.000
_cell.length_b   1.000
_cell.length_c   1.000
_cell.angle_alpha   90.00
_cell.angle_beta   90.00
_cell.angle_gamma   90.00
#
_symmetry.space_group_name_H-M   'P 1'
#
loop_
_entity.id
_entity.type
_entity.pdbx_description
1 polymer ?
#
loop_
_entity_poly.entity_id
_entity_poly.type
_entity_poly.pdbx_seq_one_letter_code
_entity_poly.pdbx_strand_id
1 'polypeptide(L)'
;LIFLGKQIGILIPFFIMSIFLIKKFKFRISLKDKKLLFLVFVNLVPVGLMFLTSILTGSKIRTMWMTPFYLFFGVLIVYIFQAQINLKKLNNFVSVFLFLFIFSPFAYAYISITETDKRTDYQGKEIAIKVQYAWSQSYKESINVVLGDEWVAGTL
;
A
#
# COMPACT_ATOMS: atom_id res chain seq x y z
N LEU A 1 8.20 1.78 13.38
CA LEU A 1 7.63 0.45 13.66
C LEU A 1 6.22 0.29 13.08
N ILE A 2 5.30 1.23 13.30
CA ILE A 2 3.90 1.17 12.80
C ILE A 2 3.86 1.08 11.26
N PHE A 3 4.68 1.84 10.56
CA PHE A 3 4.77 1.80 9.10
C PHE A 3 5.19 0.40 8.59
N LEU A 4 6.24 -0.19 9.16
CA LEU A 4 6.70 -1.54 8.81
C LEU A 4 5.61 -2.59 9.06
N GLY A 5 4.90 -2.51 10.18
CA GLY A 5 3.77 -3.39 10.49
C GLY A 5 2.67 -3.31 9.42
N LYS A 6 2.33 -2.11 8.95
CA LYS A 6 1.37 -1.91 7.86
C LYS A 6 1.85 -2.51 6.53
N GLN A 7 3.14 -2.40 6.21
CA GLN A 7 3.70 -3.01 4.99
C GLN A 7 3.65 -4.54 5.04
N ILE A 8 3.99 -5.14 6.18
CA ILE A 8 3.85 -6.59 6.37
C ILE A 8 2.38 -6.99 6.24
N GLY A 9 1.46 -6.24 6.85
CA GLY A 9 0.02 -6.49 6.76
C GLY A 9 -0.50 -6.55 5.32
N ILE A 10 -0.07 -5.62 4.47
CA ILE A 10 -0.43 -5.60 3.04
C ILE A 10 0.07 -6.86 2.31
N LEU A 11 1.22 -7.39 2.70
CA LEU A 11 1.81 -8.57 2.08
C LEU A 11 1.30 -9.90 2.64
N ILE A 12 0.54 -9.90 3.75
CA ILE A 12 -0.03 -11.13 4.35
C ILE A 12 -0.80 -11.98 3.32
N PRO A 13 -1.75 -11.46 2.53
CA PRO A 13 -2.47 -12.25 1.55
C PRO A 13 -1.53 -12.94 0.55
N PHE A 14 -0.52 -12.21 0.08
CA PHE A 14 0.49 -12.73 -0.82
C PHE A 14 1.32 -13.88 -0.19
N PHE A 15 1.74 -13.73 1.07
CA PHE A 15 2.47 -14.79 1.77
C PHE A 15 1.62 -16.03 2.00
N ILE A 16 0.35 -15.85 2.41
CA ILE A 16 -0.59 -16.97 2.57
C ILE A 16 -0.71 -17.75 1.25
N MET A 17 -0.95 -17.07 0.14
CA MET A 17 -1.03 -17.72 -1.17
C MET A 17 0.28 -18.45 -1.53
N SER A 18 1.42 -17.84 -1.26
CA SER A 18 2.74 -18.42 -1.57
C SER A 18 3.02 -19.69 -0.76
N ILE A 19 2.57 -19.77 0.49
CA ILE A 19 2.71 -20.97 1.35
C ILE A 19 2.01 -22.18 0.72
N PHE A 20 0.84 -22.01 0.11
CA PHE A 20 0.13 -23.10 -0.54
C PHE A 20 0.86 -23.63 -1.78
N LEU A 21 1.67 -22.80 -2.44
CA LEU A 21 2.38 -23.18 -3.64
C LEU A 21 3.75 -23.82 -3.36
N ILE A 22 4.41 -23.43 -2.27
CA ILE A 22 5.77 -23.83 -1.93
C ILE A 22 5.74 -25.08 -1.03
N LYS A 23 6.41 -26.15 -1.45
CA LYS A 23 6.47 -27.42 -0.69
C LYS A 23 7.45 -27.38 0.48
N LYS A 24 8.60 -26.72 0.29
CA LYS A 24 9.68 -26.61 1.28
C LYS A 24 10.34 -25.25 1.16
N PHE A 25 10.58 -24.59 2.29
CA PHE A 25 11.28 -23.31 2.32
C PHE A 25 12.80 -23.55 2.43
N LYS A 26 13.46 -23.83 1.31
CA LYS A 26 14.92 -23.86 1.24
C LYS A 26 15.40 -22.66 0.46
N PHE A 27 16.02 -21.73 1.15
CA PHE A 27 16.65 -20.58 0.51
C PHE A 27 17.93 -21.01 -0.19
N ARG A 28 17.96 -20.89 -1.52
CA ARG A 28 19.18 -21.03 -2.32
C ARG A 28 19.51 -19.66 -2.91
N ILE A 29 20.21 -18.85 -2.11
CA ILE A 29 20.66 -17.54 -2.56
C ILE A 29 22.11 -17.67 -3.01
N SER A 30 22.36 -17.48 -4.30
CA SER A 30 23.69 -17.41 -4.86
C SER A 30 23.98 -15.98 -5.33
N LEU A 31 24.89 -15.31 -4.66
CA LEU A 31 25.32 -13.95 -5.04
C LEU A 31 26.01 -13.90 -6.41
N LYS A 32 26.32 -15.04 -7.02
CA LYS A 32 26.86 -15.14 -8.39
C LYS A 32 25.76 -15.11 -9.46
N ASP A 33 24.51 -15.30 -9.08
CA ASP A 33 23.38 -15.28 -10.00
C ASP A 33 22.94 -13.84 -10.30
N LYS A 34 23.31 -13.35 -11.48
CA LYS A 34 23.00 -11.99 -11.94
C LYS A 34 21.48 -11.71 -12.02
N LYS A 35 20.66 -12.74 -12.34
CA LYS A 35 19.20 -12.59 -12.40
C LYS A 35 18.60 -12.42 -11.01
N LEU A 36 19.07 -13.21 -10.05
CA LEU A 36 18.68 -13.07 -8.66
C LEU A 36 19.06 -11.70 -8.11
N LEU A 37 20.31 -11.27 -8.35
CA LEU A 37 20.78 -9.95 -7.92
C LEU A 37 19.91 -8.83 -8.51
N PHE A 38 19.62 -8.88 -9.81
CA PHE A 38 18.75 -7.91 -10.46
C PHE A 38 17.37 -7.84 -9.78
N LEU A 39 16.73 -9.00 -9.55
CA LEU A 39 15.43 -9.05 -8.87
C LEU A 39 15.48 -8.53 -7.43
N VAL A 40 16.53 -8.85 -6.70
CA VAL A 40 16.75 -8.33 -5.34
C VAL A 40 16.92 -6.82 -5.36
N PHE A 41 17.76 -6.29 -6.28
CA PHE A 41 17.97 -4.85 -6.39
C PHE A 41 16.69 -4.11 -6.76
N VAL A 42 15.94 -4.57 -7.76
CA VAL A 42 14.69 -3.92 -8.19
C VAL A 42 13.64 -3.89 -7.07
N ASN A 43 13.62 -4.91 -6.20
CA ASN A 43 12.66 -4.96 -5.10
C ASN A 43 13.12 -4.21 -3.85
N LEU A 44 14.40 -4.33 -3.46
CA LEU A 44 14.88 -3.82 -2.18
C LEU A 44 15.46 -2.41 -2.24
N VAL A 45 16.11 -2.03 -3.35
CA VAL A 45 16.74 -0.72 -3.44
C VAL A 45 15.73 0.43 -3.39
N PRO A 46 14.59 0.41 -4.13
CA PRO A 46 13.61 1.48 -4.01
C PRO A 46 13.03 1.61 -2.59
N VAL A 47 12.76 0.47 -1.95
CA VAL A 47 12.28 0.45 -0.56
C VAL A 47 13.34 1.04 0.38
N GLY A 48 14.59 0.63 0.23
CA GLY A 48 15.71 1.16 1.02
C GLY A 48 15.92 2.65 0.83
N LEU A 49 15.84 3.14 -0.42
CA LEU A 49 15.96 4.56 -0.74
C LEU A 49 14.81 5.37 -0.11
N MET A 50 13.58 4.87 -0.15
CA MET A 50 12.45 5.52 0.50
C MET A 50 12.64 5.65 2.01
N PHE A 51 13.13 4.59 2.68
CA PHE A 51 13.46 4.65 4.10
C PHE A 51 14.58 5.66 4.38
N LEU A 52 15.65 5.63 3.59
CA LEU A 52 16.76 6.55 3.73
C LEU A 52 16.31 8.00 3.59
N THR A 53 15.52 8.28 2.56
CA THR A 53 14.95 9.63 2.33
C THR A 53 14.11 10.06 3.52
N SER A 54 13.24 9.20 4.03
CA SER A 54 12.41 9.51 5.20
C SER A 54 13.23 9.83 6.45
N ILE A 55 14.32 9.09 6.68
CA ILE A 55 15.21 9.34 7.81
C ILE A 55 15.94 10.67 7.65
N LEU A 56 16.44 10.98 6.46
CA LEU A 56 17.22 12.19 6.21
C LEU A 56 16.34 13.46 6.21
N THR A 57 15.13 13.38 5.69
CA THR A 57 14.24 14.56 5.55
C THR A 57 13.24 14.69 6.70
N GLY A 58 13.09 13.68 7.55
CA GLY A 58 12.04 13.62 8.58
C GLY A 58 10.63 13.48 8.00
N SER A 59 10.48 13.29 6.69
CA SER A 59 9.18 13.20 6.03
C SER A 59 8.47 11.87 6.33
N LYS A 60 7.14 11.95 6.56
CA LYS A 60 6.32 10.76 6.80
C LYS A 60 6.02 10.04 5.48
N ILE A 61 6.43 8.79 5.36
CA ILE A 61 6.10 7.95 4.20
C ILE A 61 4.63 7.52 4.30
N ARG A 62 3.86 7.75 3.24
CA ARG A 62 2.50 7.22 3.12
C ARG A 62 2.54 5.78 2.63
N THR A 63 1.78 4.91 3.30
CA THR A 63 1.76 3.46 3.00
C THR A 63 1.41 3.15 1.54
N MET A 64 0.49 3.90 0.94
CA MET A 64 0.04 3.71 -0.44
C MET A 64 1.15 3.92 -1.49
N TRP A 65 2.17 4.72 -1.19
CA TRP A 65 3.27 4.98 -2.14
C TRP A 65 4.22 3.79 -2.30
N MET A 66 4.14 2.82 -1.39
CA MET A 66 5.01 1.64 -1.43
C MET A 66 4.46 0.53 -2.34
N THR A 67 3.16 0.57 -2.68
CA THR A 67 2.51 -0.48 -3.47
C THR A 67 3.22 -0.79 -4.80
N PRO A 68 3.67 0.20 -5.61
CA PRO A 68 4.38 -0.07 -6.87
C PRO A 68 5.69 -0.86 -6.67
N PHE A 69 6.37 -0.68 -5.53
CA PHE A 69 7.64 -1.35 -5.27
C PHE A 69 7.51 -2.85 -4.97
N TYR A 70 6.29 -3.32 -4.71
CA TYR A 70 6.01 -4.75 -4.50
C TYR A 70 5.64 -5.49 -5.79
N LEU A 71 5.56 -4.80 -6.94
CA LEU A 71 5.13 -5.38 -8.20
C LEU A 71 5.96 -6.61 -8.60
N PHE A 72 7.27 -6.55 -8.41
CA PHE A 72 8.18 -7.63 -8.76
C PHE A 72 8.44 -8.61 -7.61
N PHE A 73 7.81 -8.41 -6.44
CA PHE A 73 8.03 -9.27 -5.28
C PHE A 73 7.57 -10.71 -5.54
N GLY A 74 6.46 -10.89 -6.26
CA GLY A 74 5.98 -12.20 -6.69
C GLY A 74 6.99 -12.92 -7.59
N VAL A 75 7.59 -12.20 -8.54
CA VAL A 75 8.61 -12.76 -9.42
C VAL A 75 9.86 -13.17 -8.63
N LEU A 76 10.29 -12.36 -7.68
CA LEU A 76 11.42 -12.68 -6.80
C LEU A 76 11.16 -13.96 -6.00
N ILE A 77 9.99 -14.09 -5.37
CA ILE A 77 9.62 -15.28 -4.59
C ILE A 77 9.57 -16.52 -5.48
N VAL A 78 8.94 -16.43 -6.65
CA VAL A 78 8.89 -17.54 -7.61
C VAL A 78 10.31 -17.92 -8.05
N TYR A 79 11.17 -16.96 -8.31
CA TYR A 79 12.55 -17.22 -8.71
C TYR A 79 13.36 -17.92 -7.62
N ILE A 80 13.26 -17.46 -6.37
CA ILE A 80 13.97 -18.06 -5.23
C ILE A 80 13.49 -19.50 -4.98
N PHE A 81 12.19 -19.74 -5.10
CA PHE A 81 11.58 -21.03 -4.76
C PHE A 81 11.21 -21.90 -5.97
N GLN A 82 11.65 -21.56 -7.19
CA GLN A 82 11.25 -22.25 -8.42
C GLN A 82 11.41 -23.80 -8.35
N ALA A 83 12.47 -24.30 -7.70
CA ALA A 83 12.73 -25.72 -7.53
C ALA A 83 11.81 -26.41 -6.49
N GLN A 84 11.08 -25.62 -5.69
CA GLN A 84 10.22 -26.10 -4.61
C GLN A 84 8.73 -25.85 -4.87
N ILE A 85 8.40 -25.20 -5.98
CA ILE A 85 7.03 -24.94 -6.41
C ILE A 85 6.38 -26.28 -6.80
N ASN A 86 5.20 -26.54 -6.24
CA ASN A 86 4.41 -27.72 -6.55
C ASN A 86 3.16 -27.32 -7.36
N LEU A 87 3.24 -27.47 -8.68
CA LEU A 87 2.13 -27.15 -9.58
C LEU A 87 0.88 -27.98 -9.33
N LYS A 88 0.98 -29.17 -8.70
CA LYS A 88 -0.21 -29.94 -8.28
C LYS A 88 -1.07 -29.21 -7.24
N LYS A 89 -0.50 -28.24 -6.54
CA LYS A 89 -1.20 -27.39 -5.58
C LYS A 89 -1.70 -26.05 -6.18
N LEU A 90 -1.59 -25.89 -7.50
CA LEU A 90 -2.02 -24.67 -8.18
C LEU A 90 -3.51 -24.38 -7.94
N ASN A 91 -4.34 -25.42 -7.92
CA ASN A 91 -5.76 -25.27 -7.63
C ASN A 91 -6.02 -24.67 -6.24
N ASN A 92 -5.26 -25.10 -5.23
CA ASN A 92 -5.37 -24.54 -3.88
C ASN A 92 -4.96 -23.07 -3.86
N PHE A 93 -3.87 -22.73 -4.57
CA PHE A 93 -3.43 -21.33 -4.71
C PHE A 93 -4.50 -20.48 -5.38
N VAL A 94 -5.09 -20.94 -6.48
CA VAL A 94 -6.18 -20.26 -7.18
C VAL A 94 -7.43 -20.12 -6.31
N SER A 95 -7.79 -21.19 -5.57
CA SER A 95 -8.94 -21.15 -4.65
C SER A 95 -8.76 -20.09 -3.55
N VAL A 96 -7.56 -20.00 -2.95
CA VAL A 96 -7.26 -18.98 -1.94
C VAL A 96 -7.27 -17.59 -2.56
N PHE A 97 -6.73 -17.42 -3.77
CA PHE A 97 -6.79 -16.16 -4.50
C PHE A 97 -8.24 -15.71 -4.74
N LEU A 98 -9.07 -16.60 -5.27
CA LEU A 98 -10.48 -16.29 -5.54
C LEU A 98 -11.24 -15.98 -4.24
N PHE A 99 -10.99 -16.72 -3.18
CA PHE A 99 -11.56 -16.42 -1.86
C PHE A 99 -11.19 -15.03 -1.38
N LEU A 100 -9.92 -14.67 -1.39
CA LEU A 100 -9.44 -13.36 -0.96
C LEU A 100 -9.97 -12.24 -1.87
N PHE A 101 -10.03 -12.49 -3.18
CA PHE A 101 -10.55 -11.54 -4.16
C PHE A 101 -12.04 -11.24 -3.93
N ILE A 102 -12.85 -12.28 -3.69
CA ILE A 102 -14.29 -12.13 -3.40
C ILE A 102 -14.50 -11.54 -2.01
N PHE A 103 -13.74 -11.97 -1.00
CA PHE A 103 -13.89 -11.51 0.39
C PHE A 103 -13.47 -10.06 0.60
N SER A 104 -12.46 -9.59 -0.14
CA SER A 104 -11.88 -8.24 0.04
C SER A 104 -12.91 -7.10 -0.08
N PRO A 105 -13.82 -7.05 -1.08
CA PRO A 105 -14.84 -6.00 -1.16
C PRO A 105 -15.80 -6.01 0.04
N PHE A 106 -16.17 -7.20 0.53
CA PHE A 106 -17.06 -7.32 1.69
C PHE A 106 -16.37 -6.85 2.98
N ALA A 107 -15.12 -7.24 3.17
CA ALA A 107 -14.33 -6.75 4.31
C ALA A 107 -14.17 -5.23 4.27
N TYR A 108 -13.90 -4.67 3.09
CA TYR A 108 -13.82 -3.22 2.91
C TYR A 108 -15.17 -2.54 3.17
N ALA A 109 -16.27 -3.09 2.66
CA ALA A 109 -17.62 -2.56 2.90
C ALA A 109 -17.94 -2.59 4.40
N TYR A 110 -17.64 -3.68 5.10
CA TYR A 110 -17.85 -3.79 6.54
C TYR A 110 -17.08 -2.70 7.31
N ILE A 111 -15.78 -2.56 7.05
CA ILE A 111 -14.96 -1.51 7.66
C ILE A 111 -15.51 -0.13 7.28
N SER A 112 -15.96 0.02 6.04
CA SER A 112 -16.54 1.28 5.57
C SER A 112 -17.84 1.68 6.27
N ILE A 113 -18.62 0.74 6.74
CA ILE A 113 -19.87 1.02 7.48
C ILE A 113 -19.59 1.23 8.97
N THR A 114 -18.64 0.49 9.55
CA THR A 114 -18.39 0.49 11.00
C THR A 114 -17.47 1.63 11.47
N GLU A 115 -16.55 2.08 10.66
CA GLU A 115 -15.68 3.21 11.01
C GLU A 115 -16.38 4.55 10.73
N THR A 116 -16.46 5.42 11.72
CA THR A 116 -17.19 6.69 11.68
C THR A 116 -16.31 7.92 11.45
N ASP A 117 -14.98 7.77 11.50
CA ASP A 117 -14.05 8.90 11.38
C ASP A 117 -13.08 8.68 10.21
N LYS A 118 -13.65 8.66 9.00
CA LYS A 118 -12.87 8.47 7.76
C LYS A 118 -12.61 9.79 7.05
N ARG A 119 -11.53 9.81 6.30
CA ARG A 119 -11.23 10.90 5.36
C ARG A 119 -12.34 11.12 4.32
N THR A 120 -13.06 10.06 3.95
CA THR A 120 -14.20 10.09 3.02
C THR A 120 -15.44 10.76 3.61
N ASP A 121 -15.54 10.82 4.95
CA ASP A 121 -16.66 11.43 5.65
C ASP A 121 -16.45 12.94 5.87
N TYR A 122 -15.36 13.49 5.34
CA TYR A 122 -15.05 14.90 5.41
C TYR A 122 -16.07 15.73 4.62
N GLN A 123 -16.82 16.55 5.33
CA GLN A 123 -17.87 17.41 4.77
C GLN A 123 -17.29 18.67 4.10
N GLY A 124 -16.41 18.51 3.12
CA GLY A 124 -15.68 19.60 2.49
C GLY A 124 -16.58 20.69 1.93
N LYS A 125 -17.67 20.31 1.26
CA LYS A 125 -18.64 21.26 0.70
C LYS A 125 -19.30 22.14 1.77
N GLU A 126 -19.71 21.57 2.89
CA GLU A 126 -20.33 22.34 3.98
C GLU A 126 -19.33 23.28 4.66
N ILE A 127 -18.10 22.80 4.85
CA ILE A 127 -17.01 23.61 5.40
C ILE A 127 -16.68 24.75 4.45
N ALA A 128 -16.56 24.50 3.15
CA ALA A 128 -16.31 25.53 2.14
C ALA A 128 -17.39 26.63 2.17
N ILE A 129 -18.66 26.23 2.22
CA ILE A 129 -19.78 27.19 2.31
C ILE A 129 -19.68 28.04 3.59
N LYS A 130 -19.40 27.43 4.74
CA LYS A 130 -19.26 28.15 6.01
C LYS A 130 -18.08 29.12 6.00
N VAL A 131 -16.94 28.68 5.46
CA VAL A 131 -15.75 29.54 5.35
C VAL A 131 -15.99 30.70 4.40
N GLN A 132 -16.60 30.45 3.25
CA GLN A 132 -16.92 31.49 2.28
C GLN A 132 -17.93 32.47 2.82
N TYR A 133 -18.93 32.00 3.58
CA TYR A 133 -19.88 32.86 4.27
C TYR A 133 -19.17 33.76 5.32
N ALA A 134 -18.36 33.16 6.19
CA ALA A 134 -17.61 33.94 7.20
C ALA A 134 -16.64 34.96 6.57
N TRP A 135 -15.99 34.59 5.45
CA TRP A 135 -15.12 35.48 4.71
C TRP A 135 -15.90 36.67 4.14
N SER A 136 -17.03 36.43 3.51
CA SER A 136 -17.87 37.48 2.91
C SER A 136 -18.46 38.45 3.92
N GLN A 137 -18.57 38.10 5.19
CA GLN A 137 -18.97 38.97 6.28
C GLN A 137 -17.87 39.98 6.65
N SER A 138 -16.61 39.59 6.48
CA SER A 138 -15.45 40.41 6.89
C SER A 138 -14.75 41.09 5.73
N TYR A 139 -14.86 40.51 4.53
CA TYR A 139 -14.14 41.00 3.35
C TYR A 139 -15.06 41.07 2.13
N LYS A 140 -14.87 42.10 1.30
CA LYS A 140 -15.64 42.31 0.04
C LYS A 140 -15.07 41.54 -1.15
N GLU A 141 -13.83 41.08 -1.03
CA GLU A 141 -13.11 40.37 -2.09
C GLU A 141 -13.29 38.85 -1.95
N SER A 142 -13.24 38.14 -3.09
CA SER A 142 -13.26 36.66 -3.09
C SER A 142 -11.97 36.07 -2.53
N ILE A 143 -12.04 34.86 -1.98
CA ILE A 143 -10.86 34.11 -1.55
C ILE A 143 -10.07 33.69 -2.80
N ASN A 144 -8.85 34.22 -2.95
CA ASN A 144 -8.00 33.92 -4.11
C ASN A 144 -6.97 32.83 -3.84
N VAL A 145 -6.51 32.70 -2.60
CA VAL A 145 -5.47 31.72 -2.21
C VAL A 145 -5.81 31.13 -0.85
N VAL A 146 -5.76 29.82 -0.77
CA VAL A 146 -5.92 29.06 0.47
C VAL A 146 -4.64 28.25 0.71
N LEU A 147 -4.06 28.36 1.89
CA LEU A 147 -2.88 27.62 2.31
C LEU A 147 -3.25 26.67 3.45
N GLY A 148 -2.89 25.39 3.31
CA GLY A 148 -3.19 24.39 4.31
C GLY A 148 -2.91 22.95 3.86
N ASP A 149 -3.45 21.98 4.60
CA ASP A 149 -3.41 20.57 4.19
C ASP A 149 -4.15 20.39 2.86
N GLU A 150 -3.64 19.50 2.01
CA GLU A 150 -4.17 19.26 0.65
C GLU A 150 -5.68 18.94 0.60
N TRP A 151 -6.23 18.34 1.67
CA TRP A 151 -7.65 18.02 1.76
C TRP A 151 -8.50 19.24 2.17
N VAL A 152 -8.05 19.98 3.15
CA VAL A 152 -8.78 21.15 3.65
C VAL A 152 -8.67 22.28 2.65
N ALA A 153 -7.46 22.62 2.22
CA ALA A 153 -7.25 23.73 1.28
C ALA A 153 -7.78 23.41 -0.13
N GLY A 154 -7.75 22.14 -0.55
CA GLY A 154 -8.26 21.75 -1.87
C GLY A 154 -9.78 21.68 -2.00
N THR A 155 -10.53 21.85 -0.89
CA THR A 155 -12.01 21.88 -0.88
C THR A 155 -12.59 23.26 -0.65
N LEU A 156 -11.77 24.26 -0.34
CA LEU A 156 -12.13 25.66 -0.13
C LEU A 156 -11.99 26.46 -1.41
#